data_cd3c3ee03239a15100f205030cc32989
#
_entry.id   cd3c3ee03239a15100f205030cc32989
#
_cell.length_a   1.000
_cell.length_b   1.000
_cell.length_c   1.000
_cell.angle_alpha   90.00
_cell.angle_beta   90.00
_cell.angle_gamma   90.00
#
_symmetry.space_group_name_H-M   'P 1'
#
loop_
_entity.id
_entity.type
_entity.pdbx_description
1 polymer ?
#
loop_
_entity_poly.entity_id
_entity_poly.type
_entity_poly.pdbx_seq_one_letter_code
_entity_poly.pdbx_strand_id
1 'polypeptide(L)'
;MNVLLAGGSCGLMDSMILKLRKEGHRVYLLTGDKYRHNKYERVFEKYEFSYDSENLDEIFQSVNPDVTILMGAFDTNYYWNTETREAVRFTSHLMNILVAFSAARKGKLVFLSSDEVYSGNYTEDITENVHTSGTDQRAATIAQAEEICINFRESRNLDIIVLRLDHLYSIPKVAKDINNICAQMCLECMRDGYIKANANHVFSLLYESDAVEFIYQVVKNKAHKKHLYQLSSNDVVSELELAAMVQKAMDSTANIIISSECAGRCVLSGARFEKEFGVHAFAEIESIIKKMAAYMQKHKAVFINEDQLKLPLWKVLLNKWKWLLRALVPFIENIICFIPFFMMNNRTVGSRYFANLDPFLLYVLLFAIVYGQQQATFSAMLAVAGYT
;
A
#
# COMPACT_ATOMS: atom_id res chain seq x y z
N MET A 1 0.48 27.58 -13.65
CA MET A 1 -0.74 26.76 -13.54
C MET A 1 -1.05 26.50 -12.09
N ASN A 2 -2.34 26.33 -11.78
CA ASN A 2 -2.77 25.78 -10.49
C ASN A 2 -2.79 24.26 -10.59
N VAL A 3 -2.01 23.58 -9.74
CA VAL A 3 -1.94 22.11 -9.72
C VAL A 3 -2.43 21.61 -8.37
N LEU A 4 -3.48 20.78 -8.38
CA LEU A 4 -4.01 20.12 -7.20
C LEU A 4 -3.42 18.71 -7.11
N LEU A 5 -2.69 18.43 -6.03
CA LEU A 5 -2.20 17.09 -5.72
C LEU A 5 -3.11 16.45 -4.66
N ALA A 6 -3.71 15.31 -4.97
CA ALA A 6 -4.59 14.61 -4.05
C ALA A 6 -4.00 13.26 -3.64
N GLY A 7 -3.83 13.04 -2.33
CA GLY A 7 -3.32 11.80 -1.77
C GLY A 7 -2.51 11.99 -0.48
N GLY A 8 -2.05 10.87 0.08
CA GLY A 8 -1.20 10.84 1.26
C GLY A 8 0.26 11.16 0.95
N SER A 9 1.01 11.46 2.00
CA SER A 9 2.41 11.86 1.90
C SER A 9 3.34 10.70 1.60
N CYS A 10 3.90 10.66 0.41
CA CYS A 10 4.96 9.73 0.02
C CYS A 10 6.15 10.47 -0.61
N GLY A 11 7.26 9.77 -0.87
CA GLY A 11 8.44 10.33 -1.52
C GLY A 11 8.11 10.94 -2.88
N LEU A 12 7.33 10.21 -3.69
CA LEU A 12 6.89 10.67 -5.01
C LEU A 12 6.13 12.00 -4.95
N MET A 13 5.20 12.15 -3.97
CA MET A 13 4.48 13.42 -3.78
C MET A 13 5.43 14.56 -3.39
N ASP A 14 6.36 14.31 -2.45
CA ASP A 14 7.36 15.32 -2.06
C ASP A 14 8.18 15.78 -3.26
N SER A 15 8.62 14.85 -4.09
CA SER A 15 9.42 15.13 -5.31
C SER A 15 8.60 15.84 -6.38
N MET A 16 7.32 15.49 -6.54
CA MET A 16 6.39 16.20 -7.42
C MET A 16 6.16 17.66 -6.98
N ILE A 17 5.95 17.91 -5.69
CA ILE A 17 5.81 19.25 -5.13
C ILE A 17 7.06 20.09 -5.44
N LEU A 18 8.24 19.52 -5.23
CA LEU A 18 9.51 20.20 -5.51
C LEU A 18 9.65 20.54 -6.99
N LYS A 19 9.38 19.58 -7.88
CA LYS A 19 9.44 19.77 -9.35
C LYS A 19 8.46 20.86 -9.80
N LEU A 20 7.20 20.75 -9.43
CA LEU A 20 6.15 21.70 -9.83
C LEU A 20 6.45 23.13 -9.35
N ARG A 21 6.94 23.26 -8.11
CA ARG A 21 7.34 24.57 -7.55
C ARG A 21 8.55 25.17 -8.29
N LYS A 22 9.55 24.34 -8.61
CA LYS A 22 10.73 24.73 -9.39
C LYS A 22 10.33 25.28 -10.78
N GLU A 23 9.32 24.67 -11.37
CA GLU A 23 8.76 25.07 -12.69
C GLU A 23 7.77 26.25 -12.61
N GLY A 24 7.61 26.85 -11.43
CA GLY A 24 6.80 28.07 -11.23
C GLY A 24 5.28 27.84 -11.11
N HIS A 25 4.85 26.62 -10.80
CA HIS A 25 3.43 26.31 -10.60
C HIS A 25 2.98 26.60 -9.17
N ARG A 26 1.69 26.94 -8.99
CA ARG A 26 1.03 26.98 -7.67
C ARG A 26 0.56 25.57 -7.34
N VAL A 27 1.06 25.01 -6.25
CA VAL A 27 0.75 23.66 -5.84
C VAL A 27 -0.19 23.70 -4.64
N TYR A 28 -1.33 23.07 -4.77
CA TYR A 28 -2.33 22.89 -3.74
C TYR A 28 -2.35 21.41 -3.35
N LEU A 29 -2.53 21.12 -2.06
CA LEU A 29 -2.50 19.77 -1.55
C LEU A 29 -3.84 19.40 -0.93
N LEU A 30 -4.44 18.30 -1.38
CA LEU A 30 -5.60 17.66 -0.80
C LEU A 30 -5.17 16.34 -0.15
N THR A 31 -5.14 16.28 1.20
CA THR A 31 -4.62 15.12 1.93
C THR A 31 -5.41 14.84 3.20
N GLY A 32 -5.61 13.56 3.53
CA GLY A 32 -6.18 13.09 4.80
C GLY A 32 -5.16 12.94 5.93
N ASP A 33 -3.88 13.13 5.67
CA ASP A 33 -2.81 12.92 6.64
C ASP A 33 -2.62 14.14 7.56
N LYS A 34 -3.38 14.18 8.65
CA LYS A 34 -3.32 15.24 9.67
C LYS A 34 -1.94 15.39 10.32
N TYR A 35 -1.17 14.32 10.42
CA TYR A 35 0.11 14.32 11.16
C TYR A 35 1.27 14.86 10.35
N ARG A 36 1.13 15.00 9.05
CA ARG A 36 2.20 15.43 8.15
C ARG A 36 2.00 16.82 7.54
N HIS A 37 1.01 17.56 7.99
CA HIS A 37 0.74 18.91 7.48
C HIS A 37 1.95 19.84 7.52
N ASN A 38 2.79 19.74 8.56
CA ASN A 38 3.98 20.60 8.71
C ASN A 38 5.12 20.26 7.75
N LYS A 39 5.10 19.08 7.08
CA LYS A 39 6.13 18.65 6.13
C LYS A 39 6.04 19.40 4.79
N TYR A 40 4.89 19.95 4.46
CA TYR A 40 4.61 20.56 3.14
C TYR A 40 4.56 22.09 3.19
N GLU A 41 5.61 22.73 3.70
CA GLU A 41 5.72 24.19 3.73
C GLU A 41 5.77 24.85 2.33
N ARG A 42 6.05 24.02 1.29
CA ARG A 42 6.24 24.48 -0.09
C ARG A 42 4.98 24.50 -0.93
N VAL A 43 3.86 24.05 -0.40
CA VAL A 43 2.57 24.16 -1.10
C VAL A 43 1.94 25.51 -0.83
N PHE A 44 1.10 25.95 -1.78
CA PHE A 44 0.40 27.22 -1.67
C PHE A 44 -0.70 27.16 -0.61
N GLU A 45 -1.47 26.09 -0.64
CA GLU A 45 -2.56 25.84 0.31
C GLU A 45 -2.78 24.35 0.50
N LYS A 46 -3.25 23.96 1.68
CA LYS A 46 -3.56 22.57 2.06
C LYS A 46 -5.02 22.46 2.44
N TYR A 47 -5.66 21.44 1.89
CA TYR A 47 -7.03 21.08 2.20
C TYR A 47 -7.07 19.72 2.87
N GLU A 48 -7.92 19.59 3.89
CA GLU A 48 -8.17 18.30 4.51
C GLU A 48 -9.05 17.47 3.59
N PHE A 49 -8.66 16.21 3.36
CA PHE A 49 -9.45 15.28 2.56
C PHE A 49 -10.66 14.84 3.37
N SER A 50 -11.84 15.18 2.89
CA SER A 50 -13.12 14.77 3.45
C SER A 50 -13.83 13.80 2.51
N TYR A 51 -14.60 12.86 3.09
CA TYR A 51 -15.49 11.98 2.33
C TYR A 51 -16.69 12.74 1.75
N ASP A 52 -16.96 13.96 2.24
CA ASP A 52 -18.10 14.76 1.85
C ASP A 52 -17.88 15.39 0.47
N SER A 53 -18.81 15.14 -0.45
CA SER A 53 -18.78 15.70 -1.80
C SER A 53 -18.88 17.24 -1.80
N GLU A 54 -19.62 17.83 -0.87
CA GLU A 54 -19.81 19.27 -0.77
C GLU A 54 -18.50 20.03 -0.58
N ASN A 55 -17.63 19.54 0.31
CA ASN A 55 -16.32 20.13 0.53
C ASN A 55 -15.42 20.07 -0.72
N LEU A 56 -15.48 19.01 -1.50
CA LEU A 56 -14.70 18.86 -2.72
C LEU A 56 -15.12 19.86 -3.80
N ASP A 57 -16.41 20.10 -3.98
CA ASP A 57 -16.92 21.10 -4.94
C ASP A 57 -16.41 22.50 -4.61
N GLU A 58 -16.43 22.90 -3.34
CA GLU A 58 -15.88 24.18 -2.87
C GLU A 58 -14.37 24.28 -3.13
N ILE A 59 -13.62 23.20 -2.86
CA ILE A 59 -12.16 23.13 -3.11
C ILE A 59 -11.89 23.29 -4.61
N PHE A 60 -12.59 22.55 -5.47
CA PHE A 60 -12.39 22.67 -6.92
C PHE A 60 -12.76 24.05 -7.46
N GLN A 61 -13.78 24.69 -6.90
CA GLN A 61 -14.16 26.05 -7.25
C GLN A 61 -13.10 27.07 -6.81
N SER A 62 -12.59 26.97 -5.57
CA SER A 62 -11.62 27.91 -5.02
C SER A 62 -10.23 27.79 -5.66
N VAL A 63 -9.75 26.56 -5.84
CA VAL A 63 -8.44 26.26 -6.45
C VAL A 63 -8.49 26.48 -7.95
N ASN A 64 -9.60 26.16 -8.59
CA ASN A 64 -9.79 26.19 -10.04
C ASN A 64 -8.60 25.54 -10.77
N PRO A 65 -8.32 24.24 -10.52
CA PRO A 65 -7.08 23.60 -10.96
C PRO A 65 -6.99 23.46 -12.47
N ASP A 66 -5.83 23.81 -13.03
CA ASP A 66 -5.50 23.52 -14.42
C ASP A 66 -5.14 22.04 -14.59
N VAL A 67 -4.56 21.42 -13.55
CA VAL A 67 -4.24 19.98 -13.48
C VAL A 67 -4.53 19.46 -12.08
N THR A 68 -5.19 18.31 -12.02
CA THR A 68 -5.37 17.53 -10.79
C THR A 68 -4.59 16.23 -10.92
N ILE A 69 -3.70 15.91 -9.97
CA ILE A 69 -2.93 14.67 -9.94
C ILE A 69 -3.41 13.86 -8.75
N LEU A 70 -3.95 12.69 -9.02
CA LEU A 70 -4.34 11.70 -8.00
C LEU A 70 -3.19 10.72 -7.79
N MET A 71 -2.70 10.62 -6.55
CA MET A 71 -1.61 9.71 -6.21
C MET A 71 -1.99 8.23 -6.38
N GLY A 72 -3.26 7.90 -6.42
CA GLY A 72 -3.79 6.60 -6.83
C GLY A 72 -3.12 5.43 -6.09
N ALA A 73 -2.40 4.59 -6.82
CA ALA A 73 -1.68 3.46 -6.25
C ALA A 73 -0.62 3.84 -5.21
N PHE A 74 -0.13 5.09 -5.22
CA PHE A 74 0.91 5.61 -4.32
C PHE A 74 0.33 6.42 -3.15
N ASP A 75 -0.99 6.41 -2.99
CA ASP A 75 -1.67 7.14 -1.92
C ASP A 75 -1.52 6.41 -0.57
N THR A 76 -0.84 7.04 0.37
CA THR A 76 -0.57 6.49 1.71
C THR A 76 -1.70 6.72 2.73
N ASN A 77 -2.83 7.30 2.33
CA ASN A 77 -4.02 7.41 3.19
C ASN A 77 -4.74 6.07 3.41
N TYR A 78 -4.38 5.03 2.65
CA TYR A 78 -5.03 3.72 2.66
C TYR A 78 -4.09 2.64 3.20
N TYR A 79 -4.62 1.79 4.09
CA TYR A 79 -3.89 0.69 4.74
C TYR A 79 -4.30 -0.66 4.14
N TRP A 80 -3.90 -0.89 2.91
CA TRP A 80 -4.31 -2.04 2.08
C TRP A 80 -4.13 -3.42 2.73
N ASN A 81 -3.17 -3.55 3.66
CA ASN A 81 -2.83 -4.84 4.29
C ASN A 81 -3.64 -5.15 5.54
N THR A 82 -4.48 -4.25 6.02
CA THR A 82 -5.14 -4.39 7.32
C THR A 82 -6.65 -4.47 7.26
N GLU A 83 -7.30 -3.90 6.26
CA GLU A 83 -8.76 -3.81 6.23
C GLU A 83 -9.34 -3.91 4.81
N THR A 84 -10.27 -4.85 4.61
CA THR A 84 -11.07 -4.99 3.38
C THR A 84 -11.86 -3.72 3.03
N ARG A 85 -12.16 -2.89 4.03
CA ARG A 85 -12.89 -1.63 3.86
C ARG A 85 -12.09 -0.56 3.11
N GLU A 86 -10.76 -0.67 3.06
CA GLU A 86 -9.90 0.32 2.40
C GLU A 86 -10.16 0.38 0.88
N ALA A 87 -10.49 -0.73 0.24
CA ALA A 87 -10.88 -0.75 -1.16
C ALA A 87 -12.16 0.08 -1.42
N VAL A 88 -13.18 -0.10 -0.58
CA VAL A 88 -14.44 0.66 -0.67
C VAL A 88 -14.18 2.14 -0.41
N ARG A 89 -13.39 2.45 0.59
CA ARG A 89 -13.01 3.80 0.96
C ARG A 89 -12.26 4.50 -0.17
N PHE A 90 -11.27 3.84 -0.77
CA PHE A 90 -10.51 4.35 -1.91
C PHE A 90 -11.42 4.65 -3.11
N THR A 91 -12.28 3.68 -3.47
CA THR A 91 -13.20 3.84 -4.60
C THR A 91 -14.20 4.97 -4.37
N SER A 92 -14.75 5.11 -3.15
CA SER A 92 -15.64 6.22 -2.80
C SER A 92 -14.97 7.58 -2.92
N HIS A 93 -13.73 7.71 -2.43
CA HIS A 93 -12.96 8.94 -2.58
C HIS A 93 -12.67 9.29 -4.03
N LEU A 94 -12.24 8.30 -4.83
CA LEU A 94 -12.03 8.49 -6.26
C LEU A 94 -13.29 8.99 -6.94
N MET A 95 -14.43 8.37 -6.67
CA MET A 95 -15.73 8.77 -7.24
C MET A 95 -16.10 10.21 -6.87
N ASN A 96 -15.94 10.60 -5.61
CA ASN A 96 -16.22 11.96 -5.16
C ASN A 96 -15.32 12.99 -5.86
N ILE A 97 -14.03 12.70 -6.00
CA ILE A 97 -13.10 13.58 -6.73
C ILE A 97 -13.46 13.68 -8.21
N LEU A 98 -13.82 12.56 -8.85
CA LEU A 98 -14.23 12.57 -10.27
C LEU A 98 -15.53 13.34 -10.50
N VAL A 99 -16.48 13.26 -9.57
CA VAL A 99 -17.72 14.06 -9.62
C VAL A 99 -17.40 15.55 -9.52
N ALA A 100 -16.62 15.98 -8.53
CA ALA A 100 -16.22 17.37 -8.36
C ALA A 100 -15.39 17.89 -9.54
N PHE A 101 -14.46 17.10 -10.07
CA PHE A 101 -13.70 17.41 -11.29
C PHE A 101 -14.63 17.57 -12.50
N SER A 102 -15.60 16.66 -12.65
CA SER A 102 -16.59 16.73 -13.72
C SER A 102 -17.48 17.98 -13.64
N ALA A 103 -17.86 18.40 -12.44
CA ALA A 103 -18.65 19.61 -12.19
C ALA A 103 -17.86 20.90 -12.53
N ALA A 104 -16.57 20.91 -12.24
CA ALA A 104 -15.68 22.02 -12.55
C ALA A 104 -15.48 22.24 -14.07
N ARG A 105 -15.67 21.21 -14.90
CA ARG A 105 -15.57 21.23 -16.37
C ARG A 105 -14.30 21.86 -16.92
N LYS A 106 -13.22 21.82 -16.17
CA LYS A 106 -11.96 22.46 -16.51
C LYS A 106 -10.78 21.63 -16.04
N GLY A 107 -9.71 21.69 -16.81
CA GLY A 107 -8.43 21.12 -16.45
C GLY A 107 -8.26 19.67 -16.90
N LYS A 108 -7.12 19.13 -16.55
CA LYS A 108 -6.69 17.76 -16.81
C LYS A 108 -6.62 17.00 -15.49
N LEU A 109 -7.04 15.74 -15.48
CA LEU A 109 -6.86 14.84 -14.35
C LEU A 109 -5.84 13.74 -14.72
N VAL A 110 -4.85 13.54 -13.87
CA VAL A 110 -3.84 12.49 -14.02
C VAL A 110 -4.00 11.53 -12.85
N PHE A 111 -4.32 10.27 -13.14
CA PHE A 111 -4.41 9.19 -12.16
C PHE A 111 -3.14 8.35 -12.21
N LEU A 112 -2.42 8.23 -11.07
CA LEU A 112 -1.23 7.41 -10.96
C LEU A 112 -1.61 5.97 -10.57
N SER A 113 -1.46 5.07 -11.50
CA SER A 113 -1.57 3.62 -11.34
C SER A 113 -0.17 2.99 -11.24
N SER A 114 -0.09 1.69 -11.04
CA SER A 114 1.18 0.96 -10.95
C SER A 114 1.16 -0.33 -11.78
N ASP A 115 2.33 -0.92 -11.95
CA ASP A 115 2.54 -2.24 -12.55
C ASP A 115 1.86 -3.38 -11.79
N GLU A 116 1.52 -3.19 -10.52
CA GLU A 116 0.79 -4.18 -9.69
C GLU A 116 -0.57 -4.60 -10.29
N VAL A 117 -1.14 -3.80 -11.21
CA VAL A 117 -2.36 -4.20 -11.94
C VAL A 117 -2.14 -5.42 -12.83
N TYR A 118 -0.89 -5.84 -13.02
CA TYR A 118 -0.51 -7.06 -13.72
C TYR A 118 0.03 -8.10 -12.74
N SER A 119 -0.28 -9.35 -13.00
CA SER A 119 0.31 -10.49 -12.30
C SER A 119 0.50 -11.64 -13.29
N GLY A 120 1.53 -12.44 -13.07
CA GLY A 120 1.83 -13.61 -13.92
C GLY A 120 3.22 -13.57 -14.52
N ASN A 121 3.42 -14.43 -15.52
CA ASN A 121 4.68 -14.57 -16.22
C ASN A 121 4.47 -14.28 -17.71
N TYR A 122 5.03 -13.18 -18.17
CA TYR A 122 4.90 -12.71 -19.54
C TYR A 122 6.18 -12.97 -20.32
N THR A 123 6.07 -13.51 -21.53
CA THR A 123 7.21 -13.77 -22.41
C THR A 123 7.72 -12.51 -23.10
N GLU A 124 6.83 -11.53 -23.28
CA GLU A 124 7.12 -10.26 -23.94
C GLU A 124 6.84 -9.09 -22.98
N ASP A 125 7.33 -7.90 -23.32
CA ASP A 125 7.04 -6.70 -22.57
C ASP A 125 5.54 -6.36 -22.63
N ILE A 126 4.98 -6.02 -21.49
CA ILE A 126 3.55 -5.76 -21.33
C ILE A 126 3.26 -4.37 -21.91
N THR A 127 2.40 -4.34 -22.94
CA THR A 127 1.88 -3.08 -23.48
C THR A 127 0.57 -2.70 -22.80
N GLU A 128 0.13 -1.43 -22.98
CA GLU A 128 -1.14 -0.94 -22.45
C GLU A 128 -2.39 -1.64 -23.00
N ASN A 129 -2.23 -2.49 -24.02
CA ASN A 129 -3.33 -3.28 -24.59
C ASN A 129 -3.54 -4.62 -23.87
N VAL A 130 -2.62 -5.02 -22.98
CA VAL A 130 -2.75 -6.24 -22.18
C VAL A 130 -3.76 -5.97 -21.05
N HIS A 131 -4.68 -6.91 -20.85
CA HIS A 131 -5.66 -6.84 -19.78
C HIS A 131 -4.99 -6.91 -18.41
N THR A 132 -5.50 -6.13 -17.47
CA THR A 132 -5.07 -6.18 -16.07
C THR A 132 -5.42 -7.53 -15.45
N SER A 133 -4.51 -8.06 -14.65
CA SER A 133 -4.60 -9.42 -14.08
C SER A 133 -4.20 -9.45 -12.60
N GLY A 134 -4.18 -8.30 -11.92
CA GLY A 134 -3.83 -8.21 -10.51
C GLY A 134 -4.68 -9.14 -9.64
N THR A 135 -4.05 -9.94 -8.80
CA THR A 135 -4.69 -11.02 -8.04
C THR A 135 -4.99 -10.66 -6.59
N ASP A 136 -4.30 -9.69 -6.04
CA ASP A 136 -4.58 -9.19 -4.69
C ASP A 136 -5.64 -8.08 -4.68
N GLN A 137 -6.20 -7.80 -3.51
CA GLN A 137 -7.27 -6.81 -3.34
C GLN A 137 -6.85 -5.40 -3.77
N ARG A 138 -5.59 -5.01 -3.49
CA ARG A 138 -5.09 -3.68 -3.85
C ARG A 138 -4.98 -3.56 -5.37
N ALA A 139 -4.29 -4.50 -6.00
CA ALA A 139 -4.10 -4.53 -7.45
C ALA A 139 -5.45 -4.54 -8.21
N ALA A 140 -6.40 -5.37 -7.78
CA ALA A 140 -7.75 -5.41 -8.35
C ALA A 140 -8.51 -4.08 -8.17
N THR A 141 -8.37 -3.43 -7.01
CA THR A 141 -9.02 -2.14 -6.74
C THR A 141 -8.41 -1.03 -7.60
N ILE A 142 -7.08 -1.01 -7.77
CA ILE A 142 -6.41 -0.03 -8.64
C ILE A 142 -6.82 -0.24 -10.11
N ALA A 143 -6.89 -1.49 -10.58
CA ALA A 143 -7.38 -1.79 -11.93
C ALA A 143 -8.84 -1.32 -12.14
N GLN A 144 -9.72 -1.53 -11.17
CA GLN A 144 -11.08 -0.99 -11.20
C GLN A 144 -11.10 0.55 -11.22
N ALA A 145 -10.20 1.20 -10.49
CA ALA A 145 -10.07 2.65 -10.47
C ALA A 145 -9.68 3.22 -11.84
N GLU A 146 -8.78 2.54 -12.56
CA GLU A 146 -8.46 2.89 -13.95
C GLU A 146 -9.71 2.87 -14.84
N GLU A 147 -10.49 1.77 -14.78
CA GLU A 147 -11.73 1.64 -15.55
C GLU A 147 -12.75 2.71 -15.19
N ILE A 148 -12.88 3.07 -13.92
CA ILE A 148 -13.74 4.18 -13.48
C ILE A 148 -13.27 5.50 -14.11
N CYS A 149 -11.97 5.80 -14.08
CA CYS A 149 -11.39 6.99 -14.70
C CYS A 149 -11.67 7.04 -16.21
N ILE A 150 -11.48 5.93 -16.92
CA ILE A 150 -11.73 5.81 -18.36
C ILE A 150 -13.22 6.00 -18.66
N ASN A 151 -14.11 5.39 -17.90
CA ASN A 151 -15.56 5.54 -18.07
C ASN A 151 -16.02 7.00 -17.84
N PHE A 152 -15.48 7.70 -16.84
CA PHE A 152 -15.77 9.13 -16.62
C PHE A 152 -15.26 9.98 -17.79
N ARG A 153 -14.05 9.70 -18.29
CA ARG A 153 -13.50 10.35 -19.47
C ARG A 153 -14.46 10.25 -20.66
N GLU A 154 -14.86 9.03 -20.99
CA GLU A 154 -15.66 8.75 -22.18
C GLU A 154 -17.09 9.28 -22.06
N SER A 155 -17.76 8.99 -20.93
CA SER A 155 -19.16 9.36 -20.72
C SER A 155 -19.38 10.87 -20.59
N ARG A 156 -18.38 11.62 -20.12
CA ARG A 156 -18.47 13.05 -19.85
C ARG A 156 -17.54 13.92 -20.67
N ASN A 157 -16.79 13.32 -21.61
CA ASN A 157 -15.80 13.99 -22.46
C ASN A 157 -14.80 14.83 -21.63
N LEU A 158 -14.21 14.20 -20.59
CA LEU A 158 -13.26 14.82 -19.69
C LEU A 158 -11.81 14.54 -20.12
N ASP A 159 -10.88 15.42 -19.79
CA ASP A 159 -9.46 15.20 -20.00
C ASP A 159 -8.86 14.42 -18.80
N ILE A 160 -8.95 13.10 -18.86
CA ILE A 160 -8.40 12.19 -17.84
C ILE A 160 -7.35 11.30 -18.48
N ILE A 161 -6.20 11.20 -17.83
CA ILE A 161 -5.06 10.35 -18.22
C ILE A 161 -4.72 9.40 -17.07
N VAL A 162 -4.53 8.13 -17.39
CA VAL A 162 -4.02 7.11 -16.48
C VAL A 162 -2.55 6.84 -16.80
N LEU A 163 -1.69 6.87 -15.77
CA LEU A 163 -0.27 6.56 -15.88
C LEU A 163 0.04 5.34 -15.02
N ARG A 164 0.38 4.21 -15.64
CA ARG A 164 0.91 3.03 -14.94
C ARG A 164 2.40 3.19 -14.78
N LEU A 165 2.85 3.40 -13.55
CA LEU A 165 4.26 3.49 -13.22
C LEU A 165 4.80 2.08 -12.97
N ASP A 166 5.98 1.81 -13.50
CA ASP A 166 6.73 0.60 -13.24
C ASP A 166 7.22 0.53 -11.78
N HIS A 167 7.88 -0.55 -11.38
CA HIS A 167 8.41 -0.73 -10.02
C HIS A 167 9.20 0.50 -9.57
N LEU A 168 8.51 1.36 -8.81
CA LEU A 168 9.07 2.63 -8.36
C LEU A 168 10.08 2.39 -7.24
N TYR A 169 11.29 2.95 -7.38
CA TYR A 169 12.27 2.95 -6.31
C TYR A 169 12.83 4.34 -6.03
N SER A 170 13.19 4.57 -4.77
CA SER A 170 13.73 5.84 -4.30
C SER A 170 14.67 5.61 -3.11
N ILE A 171 15.52 6.59 -2.83
CA ILE A 171 16.41 6.56 -1.67
C ILE A 171 15.60 6.93 -0.42
N PRO A 172 15.38 5.99 0.54
CA PRO A 172 14.58 6.25 1.72
C PRO A 172 15.29 7.25 2.64
N LYS A 173 14.54 8.18 3.24
CA LYS A 173 15.08 9.14 4.20
C LYS A 173 14.95 8.66 5.65
N VAL A 174 13.95 7.86 5.93
CA VAL A 174 13.65 7.26 7.25
C VAL A 174 13.15 5.83 7.07
N ALA A 175 13.19 5.03 8.15
CA ALA A 175 12.83 3.60 8.09
C ALA A 175 11.43 3.33 7.51
N LYS A 176 10.45 4.20 7.77
CA LYS A 176 9.09 4.06 7.23
C LYS A 176 8.96 4.35 5.74
N ASP A 177 9.98 4.95 5.11
CA ASP A 177 10.02 5.20 3.68
C ASP A 177 10.59 4.00 2.89
N ILE A 178 10.94 2.90 3.57
CA ILE A 178 11.39 1.64 2.96
C ILE A 178 10.17 0.91 2.42
N ASN A 179 9.81 1.21 1.18
CA ASN A 179 8.67 0.67 0.46
C ASN A 179 9.02 0.11 -0.93
N ASN A 180 10.31 0.03 -1.24
CA ASN A 180 10.80 -0.52 -2.50
C ASN A 180 11.83 -1.62 -2.27
N ILE A 181 11.93 -2.53 -3.24
CA ILE A 181 12.76 -3.73 -3.16
C ILE A 181 14.24 -3.41 -2.95
N CYS A 182 14.79 -2.37 -3.60
CA CYS A 182 16.19 -1.99 -3.47
C CYS A 182 16.54 -1.56 -2.05
N ALA A 183 15.69 -0.72 -1.43
CA ALA A 183 15.88 -0.27 -0.06
C ALA A 183 15.67 -1.41 0.95
N GLN A 184 14.72 -2.32 0.68
CA GLN A 184 14.49 -3.50 1.50
C GLN A 184 15.72 -4.42 1.49
N MET A 185 16.32 -4.70 0.33
CA MET A 185 17.53 -5.50 0.22
C MET A 185 18.74 -4.85 0.92
N CYS A 186 18.87 -3.51 0.84
CA CYS A 186 19.88 -2.78 1.60
C CYS A 186 19.67 -2.93 3.12
N LEU A 187 18.42 -2.85 3.58
CA LEU A 187 18.09 -3.03 5.00
C LEU A 187 18.38 -4.45 5.48
N GLU A 188 17.99 -5.48 4.73
CA GLU A 188 18.27 -6.88 5.02
C GLU A 188 19.78 -7.13 5.12
N CYS A 189 20.54 -6.60 4.15
CA CYS A 189 21.99 -6.69 4.17
C CYS A 189 22.60 -6.09 5.44
N MET A 190 22.12 -4.92 5.87
CA MET A 190 22.62 -4.24 7.07
C MET A 190 22.19 -4.89 8.38
N ARG A 191 20.98 -5.43 8.45
CA ARG A 191 20.36 -5.92 9.68
C ARG A 191 20.59 -7.39 9.89
N ASP A 192 20.37 -8.19 8.83
CA ASP A 192 20.23 -9.64 8.93
C ASP A 192 21.47 -10.37 8.43
N GLY A 193 22.38 -9.70 7.70
CA GLY A 193 23.56 -10.30 7.10
C GLY A 193 23.26 -11.25 5.94
N TYR A 194 22.05 -11.17 5.39
CA TYR A 194 21.62 -11.85 4.17
C TYR A 194 20.67 -10.97 3.36
N ILE A 195 20.49 -11.31 2.09
CA ILE A 195 19.55 -10.69 1.16
C ILE A 195 18.67 -11.82 0.61
N LYS A 196 17.35 -11.64 0.65
CA LYS A 196 16.42 -12.57 -0.01
C LYS A 196 16.22 -12.14 -1.45
N ALA A 197 16.25 -13.10 -2.37
CA ALA A 197 15.97 -12.87 -3.78
C ALA A 197 15.21 -14.05 -4.40
N ASN A 198 14.24 -13.76 -5.27
CA ASN A 198 13.51 -14.77 -6.00
C ASN A 198 14.19 -15.04 -7.35
N ALA A 199 14.50 -16.32 -7.63
CA ALA A 199 15.18 -16.70 -8.87
C ALA A 199 14.34 -16.44 -10.13
N ASN A 200 13.02 -16.44 -10.00
CA ASN A 200 12.09 -16.38 -11.12
C ASN A 200 11.45 -14.99 -11.32
N HIS A 201 11.83 -14.02 -10.52
CA HIS A 201 11.26 -12.68 -10.59
C HIS A 201 12.12 -11.77 -11.46
N VAL A 202 11.55 -11.27 -12.56
CA VAL A 202 12.18 -10.34 -13.51
C VAL A 202 11.24 -9.18 -13.76
N PHE A 203 11.72 -7.97 -13.59
CA PHE A 203 10.94 -6.74 -13.71
C PHE A 203 11.83 -5.58 -14.17
N SER A 204 11.21 -4.46 -14.50
CA SER A 204 11.90 -3.19 -14.72
C SER A 204 11.76 -2.27 -13.51
N LEU A 205 12.71 -1.36 -13.30
CA LEU A 205 12.76 -0.43 -12.17
C LEU A 205 12.70 1.00 -12.67
N LEU A 206 11.80 1.80 -12.11
CA LEU A 206 11.66 3.21 -12.43
C LEU A 206 12.13 4.07 -11.25
N TYR A 207 13.18 4.88 -11.45
CA TYR A 207 13.65 5.77 -10.41
C TYR A 207 12.66 6.92 -10.18
N GLU A 208 12.40 7.27 -8.92
CA GLU A 208 11.43 8.30 -8.53
C GLU A 208 11.63 9.64 -9.26
N SER A 209 12.89 10.07 -9.44
CA SER A 209 13.19 11.32 -10.16
C SER A 209 12.77 11.28 -11.63
N ASP A 210 12.92 10.11 -12.28
CA ASP A 210 12.54 9.92 -13.67
C ASP A 210 11.01 9.83 -13.80
N ALA A 211 10.36 9.14 -12.86
CA ALA A 211 8.90 9.12 -12.77
C ALA A 211 8.31 10.53 -12.65
N VAL A 212 8.90 11.37 -11.79
CA VAL A 212 8.50 12.78 -11.63
C VAL A 212 8.65 13.57 -12.94
N GLU A 213 9.73 13.37 -13.67
CA GLU A 213 9.94 14.02 -14.95
C GLU A 213 8.91 13.58 -15.99
N PHE A 214 8.61 12.29 -16.08
CA PHE A 214 7.56 11.76 -16.95
C PHE A 214 6.18 12.32 -16.62
N ILE A 215 5.80 12.29 -15.35
CA ILE A 215 4.51 12.86 -14.92
C ILE A 215 4.46 14.35 -15.29
N TYR A 216 5.57 15.06 -15.09
CA TYR A 216 5.65 16.48 -15.44
C TYR A 216 5.51 16.73 -16.95
N GLN A 217 6.04 15.84 -17.82
CA GLN A 217 5.82 15.93 -19.27
C GLN A 217 4.32 15.87 -19.62
N VAL A 218 3.57 14.97 -18.95
CA VAL A 218 2.12 14.87 -19.13
C VAL A 218 1.41 16.12 -18.60
N VAL A 219 1.84 16.64 -17.46
CA VAL A 219 1.27 17.86 -16.84
C VAL A 219 1.39 19.07 -17.76
N LYS A 220 2.57 19.31 -18.31
CA LYS A 220 2.84 20.49 -19.15
C LYS A 220 2.23 20.40 -20.56
N ASN A 221 2.01 19.18 -21.06
CA ASN A 221 1.54 19.00 -22.42
C ASN A 221 0.01 19.16 -22.48
N LYS A 222 -0.46 20.08 -23.32
CA LYS A 222 -1.90 20.38 -23.44
C LYS A 222 -2.65 19.38 -24.31
N ALA A 223 -1.95 18.70 -25.21
CA ALA A 223 -2.55 17.73 -26.12
C ALA A 223 -1.91 16.35 -25.91
N HIS A 224 -2.72 15.31 -25.89
CA HIS A 224 -2.28 13.93 -25.86
C HIS A 224 -3.21 13.06 -26.72
N LYS A 225 -2.63 12.03 -27.33
CA LYS A 225 -3.36 11.17 -28.29
C LYS A 225 -4.06 10.01 -27.60
N LYS A 226 -3.56 9.58 -26.46
CA LYS A 226 -4.05 8.43 -25.71
C LYS A 226 -4.40 8.84 -24.28
N HIS A 227 -5.14 7.99 -23.58
CA HIS A 227 -5.58 8.22 -22.21
C HIS A 227 -4.90 7.27 -21.19
N LEU A 228 -4.14 6.30 -21.68
CA LEU A 228 -3.40 5.33 -20.86
C LEU A 228 -1.98 5.21 -21.40
N TYR A 229 -1.01 5.41 -20.52
CA TYR A 229 0.42 5.25 -20.79
C TYR A 229 1.08 4.45 -19.69
N GLN A 230 2.13 3.72 -20.06
CA GLN A 230 3.05 3.07 -19.15
C GLN A 230 4.35 3.86 -19.07
N LEU A 231 4.85 4.05 -17.86
CA LEU A 231 6.11 4.74 -17.56
C LEU A 231 7.10 3.70 -17.08
N SER A 232 8.00 3.28 -17.95
CA SER A 232 9.03 2.28 -17.67
C SER A 232 10.39 2.80 -18.08
N SER A 233 11.44 2.36 -17.38
CA SER A 233 12.82 2.78 -17.63
C SER A 233 13.55 1.95 -18.68
N ASN A 234 13.01 0.88 -19.18
CA ASN A 234 13.70 -0.10 -20.03
C ASN A 234 14.87 -0.87 -19.31
N ASP A 235 15.16 -0.58 -18.04
CA ASP A 235 16.16 -1.30 -17.24
C ASP A 235 15.54 -2.57 -16.65
N VAL A 236 15.68 -3.67 -17.36
CA VAL A 236 15.18 -4.98 -16.92
C VAL A 236 16.21 -5.67 -16.04
N VAL A 237 15.79 -6.08 -14.85
CA VAL A 237 16.64 -6.78 -13.89
C VAL A 237 15.91 -7.98 -13.29
N SER A 238 16.67 -9.01 -12.92
CA SER A 238 16.19 -10.05 -12.02
C SER A 238 16.45 -9.67 -10.56
N GLU A 239 15.68 -10.21 -9.64
CA GLU A 239 15.96 -10.01 -8.20
C GLU A 239 17.35 -10.49 -7.81
N LEU A 240 17.90 -11.52 -8.45
CA LEU A 240 19.25 -12.01 -8.19
C LEU A 240 20.32 -11.01 -8.63
N GLU A 241 20.16 -10.40 -9.81
CA GLU A 241 21.07 -9.34 -10.28
C GLU A 241 20.99 -8.14 -9.36
N LEU A 242 19.79 -7.74 -8.96
CA LEU A 242 19.57 -6.65 -8.01
C LEU A 242 20.21 -6.92 -6.65
N ALA A 243 20.06 -8.13 -6.10
CA ALA A 243 20.70 -8.54 -4.86
C ALA A 243 22.23 -8.50 -4.95
N ALA A 244 22.81 -8.94 -6.08
CA ALA A 244 24.24 -8.85 -6.31
C ALA A 244 24.74 -7.39 -6.43
N MET A 245 23.97 -6.50 -7.09
CA MET A 245 24.27 -5.07 -7.14
C MET A 245 24.25 -4.44 -5.75
N VAL A 246 23.25 -4.77 -4.93
CA VAL A 246 23.14 -4.28 -3.55
C VAL A 246 24.29 -4.81 -2.69
N GLN A 247 24.60 -6.11 -2.76
CA GLN A 247 25.70 -6.73 -2.02
C GLN A 247 27.04 -6.01 -2.35
N LYS A 248 27.30 -5.77 -3.63
CA LYS A 248 28.48 -5.03 -4.11
C LYS A 248 28.49 -3.58 -3.63
N ALA A 249 27.35 -2.89 -3.70
CA ALA A 249 27.24 -1.48 -3.29
C ALA A 249 27.38 -1.30 -1.78
N MET A 250 26.99 -2.30 -1.00
CA MET A 250 27.10 -2.33 0.46
C MET A 250 28.50 -2.80 0.94
N ASP A 251 29.39 -3.20 0.04
CA ASP A 251 30.69 -3.83 0.36
C ASP A 251 30.53 -4.94 1.42
N SER A 252 29.57 -5.82 1.20
CA SER A 252 29.11 -6.79 2.18
C SER A 252 29.37 -8.22 1.75
N THR A 253 29.63 -9.09 2.73
CA THR A 253 29.69 -10.56 2.58
C THR A 253 28.37 -11.24 2.89
N ALA A 254 27.26 -10.49 2.93
CA ALA A 254 25.93 -11.02 3.19
C ALA A 254 25.58 -12.14 2.21
N ASN A 255 24.99 -13.23 2.70
CA ASN A 255 24.57 -14.34 1.84
C ASN A 255 23.30 -13.97 1.07
N ILE A 256 23.24 -14.34 -0.22
CA ILE A 256 22.01 -14.23 -1.00
C ILE A 256 21.22 -15.53 -0.81
N ILE A 257 20.06 -15.44 -0.18
CA ILE A 257 19.14 -16.56 0.03
C ILE A 257 18.14 -16.58 -1.14
N ILE A 258 18.24 -17.64 -1.94
CA ILE A 258 17.42 -17.79 -3.15
C ILE A 258 16.11 -18.47 -2.77
N SER A 259 14.98 -17.86 -3.11
CA SER A 259 13.68 -18.51 -3.14
C SER A 259 13.28 -18.83 -4.59
N SER A 260 12.46 -19.86 -4.75
CA SER A 260 11.89 -20.27 -6.04
C SER A 260 10.37 -20.14 -6.04
N GLU A 261 9.87 -19.16 -5.35
CA GLU A 261 8.43 -18.87 -5.31
C GLU A 261 7.91 -18.55 -6.72
N CYS A 262 6.61 -18.70 -6.91
CA CYS A 262 5.96 -18.46 -8.19
C CYS A 262 5.91 -16.94 -8.46
N ALA A 263 7.01 -16.40 -8.93
CA ALA A 263 7.08 -15.07 -9.52
C ALA A 263 7.43 -15.24 -11.00
N GLY A 264 7.10 -14.30 -11.82
CA GLY A 264 7.33 -14.35 -13.25
C GLY A 264 8.04 -13.13 -13.77
N ARG A 265 8.14 -13.02 -15.07
CA ARG A 265 8.59 -11.83 -15.75
C ARG A 265 7.40 -10.88 -15.92
N CYS A 266 7.52 -9.68 -15.34
CA CYS A 266 6.56 -8.60 -15.46
C CYS A 266 7.30 -7.29 -15.78
N VAL A 267 7.44 -6.99 -17.07
CA VAL A 267 8.20 -5.83 -17.58
C VAL A 267 7.25 -4.99 -18.40
N LEU A 268 7.10 -3.72 -18.04
CA LEU A 268 6.25 -2.78 -18.78
C LEU A 268 6.99 -2.20 -19.99
N SER A 269 6.24 -1.96 -21.08
CA SER A 269 6.74 -1.27 -22.26
C SER A 269 6.45 0.22 -22.19
N GLY A 270 7.48 1.07 -22.12
CA GLY A 270 7.36 2.53 -22.21
C GLY A 270 7.16 3.09 -23.64
N ALA A 271 7.14 2.24 -24.66
CA ALA A 271 7.20 2.64 -26.07
C ALA A 271 6.10 3.59 -26.53
N ARG A 272 4.87 3.49 -25.96
CA ARG A 272 3.76 4.38 -26.27
C ARG A 272 4.03 5.79 -25.75
N PHE A 273 4.54 5.90 -24.53
CA PHE A 273 4.91 7.16 -23.90
C PHE A 273 6.06 7.83 -24.67
N GLU A 274 7.13 7.10 -24.94
CA GLU A 274 8.30 7.61 -25.67
C GLU A 274 7.96 8.12 -27.07
N LYS A 275 7.07 7.44 -27.77
CA LYS A 275 6.62 7.83 -29.10
C LYS A 275 5.88 9.19 -29.10
N GLU A 276 5.23 9.52 -28.01
CA GLU A 276 4.41 10.74 -27.92
C GLU A 276 5.14 11.90 -27.24
N PHE A 277 5.86 11.61 -26.16
CA PHE A 277 6.51 12.61 -25.32
C PHE A 277 8.04 12.69 -25.51
N GLY A 278 8.61 11.77 -26.29
CA GLY A 278 10.05 11.67 -26.56
C GLY A 278 10.77 10.72 -25.60
N VAL A 279 11.96 10.33 -26.01
CA VAL A 279 12.85 9.47 -25.22
C VAL A 279 13.48 10.29 -24.10
N HIS A 280 13.52 9.72 -22.90
CA HIS A 280 14.17 10.31 -21.74
C HIS A 280 15.45 9.54 -21.39
N ALA A 281 16.46 10.26 -20.92
CA ALA A 281 17.66 9.62 -20.36
C ALA A 281 17.39 9.22 -18.91
N PHE A 282 17.40 7.92 -18.65
CA PHE A 282 17.16 7.38 -17.30
C PHE A 282 18.40 7.43 -16.43
N ALA A 283 18.17 7.49 -15.12
CA ALA A 283 19.25 7.35 -14.15
C ALA A 283 19.77 5.91 -14.15
N GLU A 284 21.08 5.74 -14.20
CA GLU A 284 21.71 4.43 -14.16
C GLU A 284 21.48 3.73 -12.83
N ILE A 285 20.88 2.54 -12.86
CA ILE A 285 20.46 1.77 -11.68
C ILE A 285 21.60 1.50 -10.68
N GLU A 286 22.78 1.08 -11.17
CA GLU A 286 23.94 0.84 -10.29
C GLU A 286 24.38 2.11 -9.55
N SER A 287 24.35 3.26 -10.22
CA SER A 287 24.70 4.56 -9.63
C SER A 287 23.73 4.92 -8.50
N ILE A 288 22.43 4.70 -8.71
CA ILE A 288 21.41 4.99 -7.69
C ILE A 288 21.49 4.02 -6.52
N ILE A 289 21.70 2.72 -6.77
CA ILE A 289 21.89 1.73 -5.70
C ILE A 289 23.14 2.06 -4.86
N LYS A 290 24.24 2.48 -5.46
CA LYS A 290 25.44 2.93 -4.73
C LYS A 290 25.13 4.15 -3.84
N LYS A 291 24.40 5.14 -4.35
CA LYS A 291 23.98 6.31 -3.56
C LYS A 291 23.06 5.92 -2.41
N MET A 292 22.11 4.99 -2.66
CA MET A 292 21.20 4.46 -1.66
C MET A 292 21.96 3.73 -0.56
N ALA A 293 22.84 2.79 -0.92
CA ALA A 293 23.67 2.03 0.01
C ALA A 293 24.53 2.96 0.88
N ALA A 294 25.24 3.91 0.27
CA ALA A 294 26.06 4.89 0.99
C ALA A 294 25.22 5.76 1.95
N TYR A 295 24.03 6.20 1.52
CA TYR A 295 23.13 6.98 2.37
C TYR A 295 22.63 6.16 3.56
N MET A 296 22.14 4.94 3.33
CA MET A 296 21.61 4.07 4.39
C MET A 296 22.70 3.63 5.37
N GLN A 297 23.91 3.33 4.91
CA GLN A 297 25.06 3.03 5.78
C GLN A 297 25.45 4.23 6.65
N LYS A 298 25.54 5.43 6.05
CA LYS A 298 25.86 6.66 6.77
C LYS A 298 24.81 6.99 7.85
N HIS A 299 23.57 6.66 7.61
CA HIS A 299 22.44 6.95 8.50
C HIS A 299 21.88 5.66 9.16
N LYS A 300 22.72 4.67 9.38
CA LYS A 300 22.32 3.34 9.88
C LYS A 300 21.40 3.40 11.11
N ALA A 301 21.66 4.28 12.05
CA ALA A 301 20.85 4.45 13.26
C ALA A 301 19.39 4.90 12.99
N VAL A 302 19.12 5.50 11.83
CA VAL A 302 17.77 5.90 11.43
C VAL A 302 16.97 4.70 10.92
N PHE A 303 17.63 3.72 10.30
CA PHE A 303 17.00 2.56 9.67
C PHE A 303 16.99 1.33 10.56
N ILE A 304 18.01 1.19 11.40
CA ILE A 304 18.16 0.08 12.33
C ILE A 304 18.16 0.66 13.74
N ASN A 305 17.05 0.50 14.44
CA ASN A 305 16.99 0.81 15.85
C ASN A 305 17.80 -0.25 16.59
N GLU A 306 18.98 0.09 17.12
CA GLU A 306 19.83 -0.84 17.89
C GLU A 306 19.08 -1.41 19.10
N ASP A 307 18.10 -0.71 19.64
CA ASP A 307 17.20 -1.21 20.68
C ASP A 307 16.23 -2.29 20.18
N GLN A 308 15.94 -2.38 18.89
CA GLN A 308 15.15 -3.47 18.31
C GLN A 308 16.00 -4.71 18.01
N LEU A 309 17.29 -4.54 17.72
CA LEU A 309 18.26 -5.64 17.60
C LEU A 309 18.61 -6.27 18.97
N LYS A 310 18.50 -5.48 20.02
CA LYS A 310 18.66 -5.92 21.42
C LYS A 310 17.35 -5.80 22.18
N LEU A 311 16.24 -6.30 21.59
CA LEU A 311 15.07 -6.59 22.44
C LEU A 311 15.56 -7.60 23.48
N PRO A 312 15.69 -7.19 24.76
CA PRO A 312 16.12 -8.13 25.78
C PRO A 312 15.16 -9.30 25.73
N LEU A 313 15.68 -10.52 25.85
CA LEU A 313 14.93 -11.78 25.76
C LEU A 313 13.58 -11.74 26.49
N TRP A 314 13.50 -10.95 27.58
CA TRP A 314 12.26 -10.75 28.32
C TRP A 314 11.18 -9.96 27.53
N LYS A 315 11.53 -8.99 26.66
CA LYS A 315 10.53 -8.28 25.81
C LYS A 315 10.02 -9.17 24.66
N VAL A 316 10.88 -10.01 24.10
CA VAL A 316 10.47 -11.03 23.10
C VAL A 316 9.57 -12.08 23.79
N LEU A 317 9.92 -12.50 25.00
CA LEU A 317 9.09 -13.35 25.82
C LEU A 317 7.78 -12.67 26.19
N LEU A 318 7.77 -11.39 26.58
CA LEU A 318 6.56 -10.63 26.93
C LEU A 318 5.60 -10.49 25.72
N ASN A 319 6.11 -10.31 24.50
CA ASN A 319 5.28 -10.28 23.31
C ASN A 319 4.72 -11.67 22.96
N LYS A 320 5.50 -12.75 23.13
CA LYS A 320 5.00 -14.14 23.07
C LYS A 320 3.98 -14.42 24.16
N TRP A 321 4.21 -13.93 25.40
CA TRP A 321 3.28 -14.08 26.52
C TRP A 321 1.97 -13.29 26.29
N LYS A 322 2.04 -12.09 25.75
CA LYS A 322 0.83 -11.33 25.38
C LYS A 322 -0.01 -12.05 24.32
N TRP A 323 0.64 -12.66 23.32
CA TRP A 323 -0.06 -13.48 22.34
C TRP A 323 -0.67 -14.73 22.97
N LEU A 324 0.11 -15.44 23.82
CA LEU A 324 -0.37 -16.62 24.56
C LEU A 324 -1.51 -16.27 25.51
N LEU A 325 -1.41 -15.17 26.24
CA LEU A 325 -2.50 -14.67 27.10
C LEU A 325 -3.76 -14.36 26.29
N ARG A 326 -3.65 -13.68 25.14
CA ARG A 326 -4.80 -13.41 24.27
C ARG A 326 -5.43 -14.70 23.73
N ALA A 327 -4.64 -15.73 23.44
CA ALA A 327 -5.14 -17.03 23.02
C ALA A 327 -5.79 -17.81 24.18
N LEU A 328 -5.35 -17.60 25.42
CA LEU A 328 -5.86 -18.27 26.62
C LEU A 328 -7.10 -17.59 27.21
N VAL A 329 -7.29 -16.29 27.01
CA VAL A 329 -8.44 -15.54 27.55
C VAL A 329 -9.79 -16.23 27.27
N PRO A 330 -10.12 -16.65 26.04
CA PRO A 330 -11.40 -17.34 25.79
C PRO A 330 -11.55 -18.64 26.55
N PHE A 331 -10.46 -19.37 26.84
CA PHE A 331 -10.52 -20.59 27.63
C PHE A 331 -10.71 -20.32 29.13
N ILE A 332 -10.08 -19.25 29.63
CA ILE A 332 -10.26 -18.81 31.03
C ILE A 332 -11.71 -18.32 31.24
N GLU A 333 -12.23 -17.50 30.31
CA GLU A 333 -13.62 -17.04 30.33
C GLU A 333 -14.59 -18.22 30.29
N ASN A 334 -14.30 -19.23 29.46
CA ASN A 334 -15.07 -20.44 29.34
C ASN A 334 -15.15 -21.19 30.67
N ILE A 335 -14.01 -21.37 31.36
CA ILE A 335 -13.96 -22.03 32.69
C ILE A 335 -14.74 -21.22 33.74
N ILE A 336 -14.57 -19.89 33.77
CA ILE A 336 -15.30 -19.01 34.71
C ILE A 336 -16.80 -19.10 34.48
N CYS A 337 -17.24 -19.04 33.22
CA CYS A 337 -18.66 -19.15 32.87
C CYS A 337 -19.23 -20.56 33.14
N PHE A 338 -18.42 -21.61 33.16
CA PHE A 338 -18.87 -22.96 33.50
C PHE A 338 -19.42 -23.06 34.92
N ILE A 339 -18.85 -22.33 35.89
CA ILE A 339 -19.24 -22.38 37.31
C ILE A 339 -20.74 -22.12 37.54
N PRO A 340 -21.34 -21.03 37.05
CA PRO A 340 -22.78 -20.81 37.20
C PRO A 340 -23.64 -21.92 36.59
N PHE A 341 -23.29 -22.43 35.42
CA PHE A 341 -24.04 -23.49 34.75
C PHE A 341 -23.91 -24.81 35.49
N PHE A 342 -22.74 -25.10 36.08
CA PHE A 342 -22.55 -26.24 36.95
C PHE A 342 -23.38 -26.14 38.23
N MET A 343 -23.44 -24.95 38.84
CA MET A 343 -24.29 -24.70 40.02
C MET A 343 -25.76 -24.83 39.70
N MET A 344 -26.21 -24.40 38.51
CA MET A 344 -27.57 -24.58 38.03
C MET A 344 -27.90 -26.05 37.80
N ASN A 345 -27.03 -26.84 37.23
CA ASN A 345 -27.23 -28.27 37.01
C ASN A 345 -27.34 -29.04 38.34
N ASN A 346 -26.53 -28.68 39.33
CA ASN A 346 -26.57 -29.31 40.67
C ASN A 346 -27.73 -28.76 41.54
N ARG A 347 -28.66 -28.01 40.97
CA ARG A 347 -29.88 -27.49 41.66
C ARG A 347 -29.56 -26.60 42.87
N THR A 348 -28.36 -26.04 42.95
CA THR A 348 -27.97 -25.12 44.03
C THR A 348 -28.53 -23.72 43.83
N VAL A 349 -28.80 -23.34 42.56
CA VAL A 349 -29.35 -22.00 42.18
C VAL A 349 -30.37 -22.17 41.05
N GLY A 350 -31.54 -21.55 41.16
CA GLY A 350 -32.43 -21.32 40.03
C GLY A 350 -33.36 -22.46 39.63
N SER A 351 -33.45 -23.56 40.36
CA SER A 351 -34.17 -24.79 40.00
C SER A 351 -35.68 -24.61 39.67
N ARG A 352 -36.33 -23.53 40.09
CA ARG A 352 -37.79 -23.31 39.86
C ARG A 352 -38.07 -22.70 38.49
N TYR A 353 -37.13 -22.04 37.87
CA TYR A 353 -37.33 -21.30 36.61
C TYR A 353 -36.88 -22.06 35.37
N PHE A 354 -35.99 -23.05 35.53
CA PHE A 354 -35.33 -23.73 34.41
C PHE A 354 -35.55 -25.27 34.43
N ALA A 355 -36.66 -25.71 34.97
CA ALA A 355 -36.92 -27.16 35.18
C ALA A 355 -36.88 -27.99 33.88
N ASN A 356 -37.03 -27.40 32.70
CA ASN A 356 -37.10 -28.10 31.41
C ASN A 356 -35.92 -27.72 30.49
N LEU A 357 -34.90 -26.98 30.98
CA LEU A 357 -33.73 -26.55 30.20
C LEU A 357 -32.49 -27.26 30.74
N ASP A 358 -31.72 -27.84 29.82
CA ASP A 358 -30.40 -28.38 30.15
C ASP A 358 -29.40 -27.22 30.24
N PRO A 359 -28.89 -26.88 31.44
CA PRO A 359 -27.96 -25.75 31.61
C PRO A 359 -26.67 -25.96 30.83
N PHE A 360 -26.17 -27.18 30.70
CA PHE A 360 -24.92 -27.47 29.99
C PHE A 360 -25.08 -27.36 28.48
N LEU A 361 -26.24 -27.71 27.93
CA LEU A 361 -26.52 -27.49 26.51
C LEU A 361 -26.56 -26.00 26.21
N LEU A 362 -27.18 -25.19 27.05
CA LEU A 362 -27.24 -23.75 26.91
C LEU A 362 -25.83 -23.12 26.98
N TYR A 363 -24.99 -23.60 27.89
CA TYR A 363 -23.62 -23.18 28.03
C TYR A 363 -22.78 -23.47 26.77
N VAL A 364 -22.87 -24.70 26.23
CA VAL A 364 -22.15 -25.08 25.00
C VAL A 364 -22.62 -24.26 23.80
N LEU A 365 -23.92 -24.03 23.65
CA LEU A 365 -24.48 -23.20 22.59
C LEU A 365 -23.99 -21.74 22.68
N LEU A 366 -23.95 -21.18 23.87
CA LEU A 366 -23.47 -19.79 24.07
C LEU A 366 -22.01 -19.64 23.60
N PHE A 367 -21.14 -20.56 23.96
CA PHE A 367 -19.74 -20.52 23.53
C PHE A 367 -19.55 -20.86 22.05
N ALA A 368 -20.43 -21.67 21.45
CA ALA A 368 -20.44 -21.93 20.01
C ALA A 368 -20.76 -20.69 19.22
N ILE A 369 -21.73 -19.89 19.67
CA ILE A 369 -22.18 -18.67 19.00
C ILE A 369 -21.13 -17.54 19.13
N VAL A 370 -20.55 -17.38 20.33
CA VAL A 370 -19.65 -16.24 20.62
C VAL A 370 -18.23 -16.49 20.10
N TYR A 371 -17.70 -17.71 20.28
CA TYR A 371 -16.27 -18.01 20.05
C TYR A 371 -16.01 -19.10 18.99
N GLY A 372 -17.06 -19.69 18.41
CA GLY A 372 -16.95 -20.67 17.34
C GLY A 372 -16.59 -22.09 17.80
N GLN A 373 -16.25 -22.96 16.84
CA GLN A 373 -16.17 -24.41 17.00
C GLN A 373 -15.16 -24.88 18.06
N GLN A 374 -13.99 -24.26 18.17
CA GLN A 374 -12.96 -24.69 19.12
C GLN A 374 -13.40 -24.54 20.58
N GLN A 375 -14.00 -23.40 20.91
CA GLN A 375 -14.50 -23.14 22.26
C GLN A 375 -15.75 -23.94 22.57
N ALA A 376 -16.61 -24.20 21.60
CA ALA A 376 -17.75 -25.09 21.72
C ALA A 376 -17.32 -26.51 22.09
N THR A 377 -16.26 -27.03 21.44
CA THR A 377 -15.70 -28.36 21.76
C THR A 377 -15.15 -28.41 23.19
N PHE A 378 -14.44 -27.34 23.61
CA PHE A 378 -13.92 -27.28 24.99
C PHE A 378 -15.06 -27.16 26.02
N SER A 379 -16.07 -26.36 25.74
CA SER A 379 -17.29 -26.25 26.57
C SER A 379 -18.02 -27.59 26.70
N ALA A 380 -18.12 -28.34 25.61
CA ALA A 380 -18.71 -29.68 25.63
C ALA A 380 -17.94 -30.65 26.49
N MET A 381 -16.59 -30.62 26.45
CA MET A 381 -15.77 -31.43 27.34
C MET A 381 -15.98 -31.09 28.82
N LEU A 382 -16.07 -29.79 29.16
CA LEU A 382 -16.36 -29.35 30.53
C LEU A 382 -17.78 -29.75 30.95
N ALA A 383 -18.76 -29.68 30.08
CA ALA A 383 -20.12 -30.10 30.33
C ALA A 383 -20.20 -31.59 30.64
N VAL A 384 -19.52 -32.45 29.86
CA VAL A 384 -19.45 -33.87 30.10
C VAL A 384 -18.81 -34.18 31.48
N ALA A 385 -17.72 -33.47 31.82
CA ALA A 385 -17.10 -33.59 33.14
C ALA A 385 -18.00 -33.10 34.28
N GLY A 386 -18.92 -32.19 34.03
CA GLY A 386 -19.89 -31.71 35.01
C GLY A 386 -21.08 -32.65 35.23
N TYR A 387 -21.36 -33.57 34.28
CA TYR A 387 -22.38 -34.62 34.45
C TYR A 387 -21.88 -35.85 35.26
N THR A 388 -20.59 -36.06 35.28
CA THR A 388 -19.95 -37.14 36.07
C THR A 388 -19.71 -36.70 37.52
#